data_7dba914562cf1f7f5dd81a7de08bf988
#
_entry.id   7dba914562cf1f7f5dd81a7de08bf988
#
_cell.length_a   1.000
_cell.length_b   1.000
_cell.length_c   1.000
_cell.angle_alpha   90.00
_cell.angle_beta   90.00
_cell.angle_gamma   90.00
#
_symmetry.space_group_name_H-M   'P 1'
#
loop_
_entity.id
_entity.type
_entity.pdbx_description
1 polymer ?
#
loop_
_entity_poly.entity_id
_entity_poly.type
_entity_poly.pdbx_seq_one_letter_code
_entity_poly.pdbx_strand_id
1 'polypeptide(L)'
;MKNYILLIVMAVMVSCSDQLELYPETNLTEGNYYNTEDELLLAANDVYRQLCRIYDANGIPDLYGERFSDNACVIFTDGANSYTEDIVLHQIKSDNGTILTAWRTAYNAISIINDILDRLENTSVSFSSDELLNRIKAEALFVRSLIYYNLIQAFGDVPFPLKVVSVSESYSYLREDKKEYTPISYLIYCLVKNIYPKFIKVKT
;
A
#
# COMPACT_ATOMS: atom_id res chain seq x y z
N MET A 1 2.72 39.33 50.48
CA MET A 1 1.77 39.39 49.37
C MET A 1 2.44 39.17 47.99
N LYS A 2 3.59 39.77 47.73
CA LYS A 2 4.28 39.65 46.43
C LYS A 2 4.69 38.19 46.07
N ASN A 3 5.09 37.38 47.04
CA ASN A 3 5.52 36.01 46.85
C ASN A 3 4.39 35.03 46.56
N TYR A 4 3.16 35.31 47.07
CA TYR A 4 1.99 34.46 46.77
C TYR A 4 1.45 34.68 45.36
N ILE A 5 1.60 35.90 44.84
CA ILE A 5 1.22 36.21 43.46
C ILE A 5 2.14 35.46 42.46
N LEU A 6 3.42 35.37 42.78
CA LEU A 6 4.38 34.62 41.96
C LEU A 6 4.10 33.12 41.93
N LEU A 7 3.69 32.54 43.07
CA LEU A 7 3.29 31.13 43.18
C LEU A 7 2.00 30.82 42.41
N ILE A 8 1.01 31.73 42.43
CA ILE A 8 -0.24 31.59 41.68
C ILE A 8 0.01 31.66 40.16
N VAL A 9 0.88 32.59 39.72
CA VAL A 9 1.26 32.70 38.29
C VAL A 9 2.01 31.45 37.80
N MET A 10 2.86 30.88 38.66
CA MET A 10 3.61 29.65 38.33
C MET A 10 2.71 28.40 38.27
N ALA A 11 1.64 28.35 39.07
CA ALA A 11 0.66 27.27 39.07
C ALA A 11 -0.25 27.29 37.81
N VAL A 12 -0.53 28.45 37.23
CA VAL A 12 -1.35 28.61 36.04
C VAL A 12 -0.60 28.19 34.77
N MET A 13 0.73 28.20 34.77
CA MET A 13 1.55 27.80 33.59
C MET A 13 1.66 26.28 33.38
N VAL A 14 1.18 25.45 34.34
CA VAL A 14 1.31 23.98 34.23
C VAL A 14 0.04 23.31 33.69
N SER A 15 -1.01 24.09 33.39
CA SER A 15 -2.38 23.57 33.22
C SER A 15 -2.88 23.49 31.79
N CYS A 16 -2.11 23.20 30.76
CA CYS A 16 -2.67 23.02 29.40
C CYS A 16 -1.74 22.25 28.46
N SER A 17 -1.33 21.01 28.77
CA SER A 17 -0.70 20.18 27.74
C SER A 17 -1.68 19.17 27.08
N ASP A 18 -2.69 18.70 27.82
CA ASP A 18 -3.56 17.62 27.32
C ASP A 18 -4.75 18.06 26.45
N GLN A 19 -5.03 19.38 26.37
CA GLN A 19 -6.21 19.88 25.63
C GLN A 19 -5.87 20.40 24.22
N LEU A 20 -4.61 20.33 23.81
CA LEU A 20 -4.17 20.81 22.49
C LEU A 20 -4.09 19.70 21.43
N GLU A 21 -4.27 18.44 21.79
CA GLU A 21 -4.43 17.34 20.84
C GLU A 21 -5.92 17.15 20.50
N LEU A 22 -6.53 18.18 19.93
CA LEU A 22 -7.85 18.09 19.32
C LEU A 22 -7.72 17.36 17.98
N TYR A 23 -7.85 16.05 17.98
CA TYR A 23 -8.11 15.31 16.75
C TYR A 23 -9.51 15.72 16.24
N PRO A 24 -9.64 16.15 14.98
CA PRO A 24 -10.94 16.46 14.41
C PRO A 24 -11.82 15.20 14.49
N GLU A 25 -12.93 15.25 15.22
CA GLU A 25 -13.86 14.12 15.35
C GLU A 25 -14.46 13.69 14.00
N THR A 26 -14.41 14.56 12.99
CA THR A 26 -14.94 14.34 11.63
C THR A 26 -13.91 13.82 10.63
N ASN A 27 -12.61 13.86 10.94
CA ASN A 27 -11.56 13.34 10.10
C ASN A 27 -10.95 12.09 10.73
N LEU A 28 -10.89 11.01 9.98
CA LEU A 28 -10.19 9.80 10.36
C LEU A 28 -8.69 10.12 10.47
N THR A 29 -8.16 10.07 11.69
CA THR A 29 -6.74 10.28 12.00
C THR A 29 -6.17 8.99 12.58
N GLU A 30 -4.86 8.84 12.56
CA GLU A 30 -4.20 7.66 13.14
C GLU A 30 -4.56 7.42 14.61
N GLY A 31 -4.91 8.46 15.37
CA GLY A 31 -5.24 8.37 16.78
C GLY A 31 -6.70 7.95 17.08
N ASN A 32 -7.63 8.10 16.13
CA ASN A 32 -9.05 7.83 16.33
C ASN A 32 -9.63 6.74 15.42
N TYR A 33 -8.81 6.09 14.59
CA TYR A 33 -9.19 5.03 13.69
C TYR A 33 -8.36 3.76 13.97
N TYR A 34 -8.85 2.59 13.63
CA TYR A 34 -8.26 1.28 13.91
C TYR A 34 -8.37 0.80 15.38
N ASN A 35 -9.38 1.27 16.09
CA ASN A 35 -9.61 0.91 17.50
C ASN A 35 -10.61 -0.24 17.68
N THR A 36 -11.30 -0.63 16.63
CA THR A 36 -12.30 -1.70 16.64
C THR A 36 -12.06 -2.72 15.52
N GLU A 37 -12.60 -3.93 15.70
CA GLU A 37 -12.56 -4.97 14.67
C GLU A 37 -13.20 -4.50 13.36
N ASP A 38 -14.35 -3.82 13.43
CA ASP A 38 -15.06 -3.31 12.25
C ASP A 38 -14.24 -2.27 11.48
N GLU A 39 -13.52 -1.39 12.17
CA GLU A 39 -12.64 -0.42 11.54
C GLU A 39 -11.44 -1.08 10.85
N LEU A 40 -10.86 -2.10 11.46
CA LEU A 40 -9.80 -2.90 10.85
C LEU A 40 -10.31 -3.71 9.66
N LEU A 41 -11.53 -4.22 9.70
CA LEU A 41 -12.18 -4.87 8.56
C LEU A 41 -12.44 -3.89 7.43
N LEU A 42 -12.88 -2.67 7.72
CA LEU A 42 -13.04 -1.61 6.71
C LEU A 42 -11.70 -1.23 6.07
N ALA A 43 -10.64 -1.11 6.87
CA ALA A 43 -9.30 -0.88 6.36
C ALA A 43 -8.81 -2.02 5.48
N ALA A 44 -9.06 -3.27 5.88
CA ALA A 44 -8.73 -4.43 5.07
C ALA A 44 -9.47 -4.45 3.72
N ASN A 45 -10.70 -3.97 3.67
CA ASN A 45 -11.44 -3.81 2.41
C ASN A 45 -10.77 -2.78 1.47
N ASP A 46 -10.00 -1.83 1.99
CA ASP A 46 -9.23 -0.89 1.17
C ASP A 46 -8.17 -1.59 0.32
N VAL A 47 -7.66 -2.73 0.76
CA VAL A 47 -6.74 -3.58 -0.02
C VAL A 47 -7.33 -3.93 -1.39
N TYR A 48 -8.61 -4.29 -1.44
CA TYR A 48 -9.30 -4.59 -2.69
C TYR A 48 -9.52 -3.34 -3.55
N ARG A 49 -9.75 -2.19 -2.92
CA ARG A 49 -9.79 -0.91 -3.63
C ARG A 49 -8.45 -0.59 -4.29
N GLN A 50 -7.33 -0.87 -3.61
CA GLN A 50 -6.01 -0.71 -4.21
C GLN A 50 -5.81 -1.66 -5.40
N LEU A 51 -6.29 -2.90 -5.30
CA LEU A 51 -6.27 -3.85 -6.42
C LEU A 51 -7.05 -3.30 -7.62
N CYS A 52 -8.27 -2.80 -7.42
CA CYS A 52 -9.05 -2.18 -8.49
C CYS A 52 -8.29 -1.04 -9.18
N ARG A 53 -7.61 -0.17 -8.42
CA ARG A 53 -6.81 0.93 -8.98
C ARG A 53 -5.64 0.45 -9.86
N ILE A 54 -5.05 -0.70 -9.56
CA ILE A 54 -3.97 -1.29 -10.37
C ILE A 54 -4.51 -1.84 -11.70
N TYR A 55 -5.75 -2.33 -11.70
CA TYR A 55 -6.41 -2.92 -12.89
C TYR A 55 -7.35 -1.94 -13.60
N ASP A 56 -7.38 -0.69 -13.18
CA ASP A 56 -8.15 0.38 -13.82
C ASP A 56 -7.44 0.87 -15.11
N ALA A 57 -8.12 1.71 -15.86
CA ALA A 57 -7.57 2.34 -17.05
C ALA A 57 -6.24 3.06 -16.76
N ASN A 58 -5.24 2.82 -17.60
CA ASN A 58 -3.84 3.23 -17.42
C ASN A 58 -3.11 2.54 -16.25
N GLY A 59 -3.65 1.50 -15.68
CA GLY A 59 -2.92 0.60 -14.77
C GLY A 59 -1.88 -0.25 -15.49
N ILE A 60 -1.00 -0.90 -14.73
CA ILE A 60 0.10 -1.71 -15.32
C ILE A 60 -0.42 -2.80 -16.27
N PRO A 61 -1.44 -3.62 -15.91
CA PRO A 61 -1.96 -4.65 -16.83
C PRO A 61 -2.58 -4.09 -18.11
N ASP A 62 -3.25 -2.95 -18.03
CA ASP A 62 -3.83 -2.27 -19.18
C ASP A 62 -2.72 -1.75 -20.12
N LEU A 63 -1.72 -1.07 -19.57
CA LEU A 63 -0.63 -0.48 -20.36
C LEU A 63 0.26 -1.54 -21.01
N TYR A 64 0.73 -2.51 -20.25
CA TYR A 64 1.71 -3.49 -20.71
C TYR A 64 1.10 -4.79 -21.21
N GLY A 65 -0.13 -5.12 -20.80
CA GLY A 65 -0.86 -6.29 -21.26
C GLY A 65 -1.62 -6.03 -22.55
N GLU A 66 -2.48 -5.02 -22.54
CA GLU A 66 -3.42 -4.78 -23.65
C GLU A 66 -2.90 -3.76 -24.66
N ARG A 67 -2.48 -2.57 -24.20
CA ARG A 67 -2.11 -1.47 -25.10
C ARG A 67 -0.73 -1.62 -25.72
N PHE A 68 0.19 -2.31 -25.08
CA PHE A 68 1.51 -2.60 -25.62
C PHE A 68 1.50 -3.82 -26.54
N SER A 69 0.41 -4.59 -26.53
CA SER A 69 0.17 -5.68 -27.47
C SER A 69 -0.62 -5.18 -28.67
N ASP A 70 -0.77 -6.01 -29.68
CA ASP A 70 -1.61 -5.77 -30.85
C ASP A 70 -3.11 -6.09 -30.61
N ASN A 71 -3.50 -6.42 -29.36
CA ASN A 71 -4.87 -6.74 -29.00
C ASN A 71 -5.76 -5.50 -28.86
N ALA A 72 -5.18 -4.34 -28.52
CA ALA A 72 -5.92 -3.10 -28.32
C ALA A 72 -5.30 -1.97 -29.14
N CYS A 73 -6.14 -1.09 -29.66
CA CYS A 73 -5.74 0.17 -30.25
C CYS A 73 -6.46 1.32 -29.57
N VAL A 74 -5.83 2.49 -29.55
CA VAL A 74 -6.46 3.72 -29.07
C VAL A 74 -6.92 4.49 -30.31
N ILE A 75 -8.21 4.85 -30.32
CA ILE A 75 -8.71 5.78 -31.35
C ILE A 75 -8.29 7.18 -30.91
N PHE A 76 -7.37 7.76 -31.67
CA PHE A 76 -6.89 9.13 -31.42
C PHE A 76 -7.94 10.13 -31.92
N THR A 77 -8.46 10.92 -30.97
CA THR A 77 -9.28 12.09 -31.26
C THR A 77 -8.45 13.34 -30.97
N ASP A 78 -8.81 14.48 -31.57
CA ASP A 78 -8.17 15.75 -31.27
C ASP A 78 -8.15 16.01 -29.74
N GLY A 79 -6.94 16.14 -29.19
CA GLY A 79 -6.74 16.26 -27.74
C GLY A 79 -6.48 14.94 -27.00
N ALA A 80 -6.28 13.81 -27.71
CA ALA A 80 -5.87 12.57 -27.10
C ALA A 80 -4.54 12.72 -26.35
N ASN A 81 -4.40 11.94 -25.28
CA ASN A 81 -3.19 11.93 -24.46
C ASN A 81 -2.02 11.33 -25.24
N SER A 82 -1.07 12.15 -25.66
CA SER A 82 0.11 11.75 -26.45
C SER A 82 0.94 10.66 -25.73
N TYR A 83 0.94 10.62 -24.40
CA TYR A 83 1.65 9.57 -23.63
C TYR A 83 1.04 8.18 -23.81
N THR A 84 -0.26 8.08 -24.01
CA THR A 84 -0.93 6.82 -24.32
C THR A 84 -0.66 6.39 -25.75
N GLU A 85 -0.62 7.34 -26.67
CA GLU A 85 -0.25 7.11 -28.07
C GLU A 85 1.17 6.56 -28.19
N ASP A 86 2.13 7.16 -27.50
CA ASP A 86 3.52 6.68 -27.43
C ASP A 86 3.61 5.20 -27.01
N ILE A 87 2.73 4.72 -26.14
CA ILE A 87 2.70 3.32 -25.69
C ILE A 87 2.21 2.40 -26.80
N VAL A 88 1.08 2.74 -27.42
CA VAL A 88 0.48 1.94 -28.51
C VAL A 88 1.40 1.88 -29.74
N LEU A 89 2.10 2.98 -30.04
CA LEU A 89 3.05 3.06 -31.14
C LEU A 89 4.45 2.51 -30.80
N HIS A 90 4.66 1.99 -29.60
CA HIS A 90 5.95 1.48 -29.11
C HIS A 90 7.07 2.54 -29.14
N GLN A 91 6.72 3.82 -28.97
CA GLN A 91 7.62 4.98 -29.00
C GLN A 91 7.77 5.63 -27.64
N ILE A 92 7.83 4.81 -26.59
CA ILE A 92 7.84 5.24 -25.21
C ILE A 92 9.07 6.09 -24.91
N LYS A 93 8.84 7.30 -24.40
CA LYS A 93 9.87 8.21 -23.90
C LYS A 93 10.10 8.03 -22.41
N SER A 94 11.28 8.38 -21.93
CA SER A 94 11.65 8.27 -20.51
C SER A 94 10.82 9.17 -19.57
N ASP A 95 10.19 10.21 -20.10
CA ASP A 95 9.33 11.16 -19.38
C ASP A 95 7.84 10.88 -19.54
N ASN A 96 7.46 9.67 -20.03
CA ASN A 96 6.07 9.31 -20.24
C ASN A 96 5.26 9.37 -18.92
N GLY A 97 4.36 10.35 -18.83
CA GLY A 97 3.58 10.63 -17.62
C GLY A 97 2.58 9.53 -17.24
N THR A 98 2.09 8.76 -18.22
CA THR A 98 1.16 7.65 -17.98
C THR A 98 1.88 6.49 -17.28
N ILE A 99 3.07 6.13 -17.74
CA ILE A 99 3.92 5.10 -17.11
C ILE A 99 4.34 5.51 -15.70
N LEU A 100 4.73 6.78 -15.53
CA LEU A 100 5.07 7.31 -14.21
C LEU A 100 3.89 7.25 -13.25
N THR A 101 2.67 7.53 -13.74
CA THR A 101 1.44 7.44 -12.94
C THR A 101 1.16 6.00 -12.54
N ALA A 102 1.26 5.04 -13.44
CA ALA A 102 1.09 3.62 -13.14
C ALA A 102 2.09 3.12 -12.07
N TRP A 103 3.36 3.50 -12.20
CA TRP A 103 4.40 3.22 -11.20
C TRP A 103 4.04 3.79 -9.82
N ARG A 104 3.69 5.08 -9.76
CA ARG A 104 3.30 5.75 -8.50
C ARG A 104 2.07 5.12 -7.88
N THR A 105 1.06 4.77 -8.68
CA THR A 105 -0.15 4.10 -8.21
C THR A 105 0.18 2.76 -7.55
N ALA A 106 1.06 1.96 -8.17
CA ALA A 106 1.47 0.67 -7.63
C ALA A 106 2.21 0.81 -6.29
N TYR A 107 3.20 1.71 -6.19
CA TYR A 107 3.93 1.91 -4.93
C TYR A 107 3.09 2.57 -3.84
N ASN A 108 2.16 3.45 -4.20
CA ASN A 108 1.19 3.98 -3.23
C ASN A 108 0.30 2.86 -2.67
N ALA A 109 -0.18 1.96 -3.53
CA ALA A 109 -0.97 0.81 -3.10
C ALA A 109 -0.15 -0.12 -2.17
N ILE A 110 1.10 -0.41 -2.50
CA ILE A 110 2.01 -1.19 -1.65
C ILE A 110 2.21 -0.53 -0.28
N SER A 111 2.41 0.79 -0.25
CA SER A 111 2.56 1.54 0.99
C SER A 111 1.33 1.44 1.89
N ILE A 112 0.14 1.60 1.32
CA ILE A 112 -1.14 1.45 2.05
C ILE A 112 -1.31 0.02 2.57
N ILE A 113 -1.00 -0.98 1.76
CA ILE A 113 -1.11 -2.39 2.17
C ILE A 113 -0.09 -2.72 3.28
N ASN A 114 1.12 -2.17 3.21
CA ASN A 114 2.12 -2.34 4.26
C ASN A 114 1.65 -1.70 5.59
N ASP A 115 1.03 -0.52 5.55
CA ASP A 115 0.44 0.12 6.74
C ASP A 115 -0.69 -0.73 7.34
N ILE A 116 -1.60 -1.24 6.52
CA ILE A 116 -2.67 -2.15 6.96
C ILE A 116 -2.09 -3.42 7.60
N LEU A 117 -1.08 -4.03 6.98
CA LEU A 117 -0.43 -5.23 7.52
C LEU A 117 0.26 -4.95 8.85
N ASP A 118 0.98 -3.84 8.97
CA ASP A 118 1.63 -3.43 10.22
C ASP A 118 0.61 -3.23 11.34
N ARG A 119 -0.50 -2.58 11.06
CA ARG A 119 -1.61 -2.39 12.01
C ARG A 119 -2.25 -3.71 12.43
N LEU A 120 -2.48 -4.64 11.49
CA LEU A 120 -3.02 -5.97 11.80
C LEU A 120 -2.04 -6.83 12.61
N GLU A 121 -0.73 -6.62 12.47
CA GLU A 121 0.30 -7.33 13.25
C GLU A 121 0.43 -6.77 14.68
N ASN A 122 0.35 -5.45 14.83
CA ASN A 122 0.60 -4.74 16.08
C ASN A 122 -0.67 -4.31 16.82
N THR A 123 -1.86 -4.75 16.35
CA THR A 123 -3.13 -4.35 16.97
C THR A 123 -3.31 -4.92 18.36
N SER A 124 -3.84 -4.08 19.27
CA SER A 124 -4.37 -4.51 20.58
C SER A 124 -5.85 -4.90 20.54
N VAL A 125 -6.49 -4.74 19.36
CA VAL A 125 -7.91 -5.06 19.17
C VAL A 125 -8.09 -6.57 19.17
N SER A 126 -9.03 -7.06 19.97
CA SER A 126 -9.43 -8.47 19.99
C SER A 126 -10.34 -8.76 18.80
N PHE A 127 -9.93 -9.69 17.97
CA PHE A 127 -10.76 -10.17 16.88
C PHE A 127 -11.74 -11.25 17.35
N SER A 128 -12.90 -11.34 16.72
CA SER A 128 -13.90 -12.38 16.96
C SER A 128 -13.36 -13.80 16.76
N SER A 129 -12.37 -13.95 15.87
CA SER A 129 -11.60 -15.19 15.71
C SER A 129 -10.21 -14.93 15.11
N ASP A 130 -9.23 -15.73 15.53
CA ASP A 130 -7.88 -15.75 14.94
C ASP A 130 -7.91 -16.13 13.46
N GLU A 131 -8.88 -16.95 13.06
CA GLU A 131 -9.07 -17.36 11.66
C GLU A 131 -9.41 -16.16 10.78
N LEU A 132 -10.28 -15.26 11.26
CA LEU A 132 -10.65 -14.03 10.57
C LEU A 132 -9.43 -13.12 10.39
N LEU A 133 -8.69 -12.86 11.46
CA LEU A 133 -7.46 -12.05 11.41
C LEU A 133 -6.44 -12.63 10.41
N ASN A 134 -6.20 -13.94 10.46
CA ASN A 134 -5.26 -14.61 9.57
C ASN A 134 -5.71 -14.57 8.12
N ARG A 135 -7.02 -14.68 7.86
CA ARG A 135 -7.59 -14.56 6.51
C ARG A 135 -7.33 -13.17 5.94
N ILE A 136 -7.62 -12.11 6.71
CA ILE A 136 -7.42 -10.73 6.25
C ILE A 136 -5.96 -10.44 5.95
N LYS A 137 -5.04 -10.88 6.82
CA LYS A 137 -3.60 -10.77 6.59
C LYS A 137 -3.17 -11.49 5.30
N ALA A 138 -3.70 -12.67 5.07
CA ALA A 138 -3.39 -13.44 3.87
C ALA A 138 -3.93 -12.77 2.58
N GLU A 139 -5.12 -12.22 2.62
CA GLU A 139 -5.70 -11.45 1.53
C GLU A 139 -4.85 -10.21 1.19
N ALA A 140 -4.42 -9.45 2.20
CA ALA A 140 -3.55 -8.29 2.02
C ALA A 140 -2.17 -8.67 1.43
N LEU A 141 -1.57 -9.75 1.92
CA LEU A 141 -0.32 -10.30 1.39
C LEU A 141 -0.47 -10.76 -0.06
N PHE A 142 -1.60 -11.40 -0.38
CA PHE A 142 -1.90 -11.82 -1.75
C PHE A 142 -1.95 -10.64 -2.72
N VAL A 143 -2.73 -9.61 -2.39
CA VAL A 143 -2.88 -8.42 -3.24
C VAL A 143 -1.53 -7.71 -3.40
N ARG A 144 -0.75 -7.53 -2.32
CA ARG A 144 0.61 -6.95 -2.39
C ARG A 144 1.51 -7.73 -3.35
N SER A 145 1.48 -9.05 -3.26
CA SER A 145 2.29 -9.91 -4.12
C SER A 145 1.86 -9.82 -5.59
N LEU A 146 0.56 -9.69 -5.85
CA LEU A 146 0.02 -9.52 -7.20
C LEU A 146 0.44 -8.17 -7.80
N ILE A 147 0.49 -7.10 -6.98
CA ILE A 147 0.99 -5.80 -7.43
C ILE A 147 2.48 -5.89 -7.79
N TYR A 148 3.30 -6.54 -6.97
CA TYR A 148 4.70 -6.77 -7.28
C TYR A 148 4.89 -7.62 -8.54
N TYR A 149 4.07 -8.65 -8.73
CA TYR A 149 4.09 -9.44 -9.96
C TYR A 149 3.90 -8.55 -11.19
N ASN A 150 2.90 -7.68 -11.19
CA ASN A 150 2.66 -6.75 -12.30
C ASN A 150 3.86 -5.78 -12.50
N LEU A 151 4.41 -5.24 -11.40
CA LEU A 151 5.58 -4.36 -11.46
C LEU A 151 6.78 -5.05 -12.10
N ILE A 152 7.08 -6.28 -11.71
CA ILE A 152 8.24 -7.04 -12.23
C ILE A 152 8.02 -7.43 -13.69
N GLN A 153 6.81 -7.78 -14.09
CA GLN A 153 6.51 -8.08 -15.48
C GLN A 153 6.71 -6.85 -16.39
N ALA A 154 6.33 -5.66 -15.90
CA ALA A 154 6.42 -4.43 -16.68
C ALA A 154 7.81 -3.78 -16.62
N PHE A 155 8.49 -3.79 -15.48
CA PHE A 155 9.70 -2.98 -15.24
C PHE A 155 10.96 -3.79 -14.93
N GLY A 156 10.85 -5.11 -14.82
CA GLY A 156 11.98 -5.97 -14.44
C GLY A 156 12.32 -5.82 -12.96
N ASP A 157 13.57 -5.56 -12.65
CA ASP A 157 14.04 -5.36 -11.27
C ASP A 157 13.44 -4.08 -10.68
N VAL A 158 12.87 -4.19 -9.48
CA VAL A 158 12.15 -3.09 -8.81
C VAL A 158 12.54 -3.01 -7.33
N PRO A 159 12.41 -1.84 -6.67
CA PRO A 159 12.49 -1.74 -5.21
C PRO A 159 11.42 -2.60 -4.54
N PHE A 160 11.77 -3.28 -3.42
CA PHE A 160 10.90 -4.29 -2.80
C PHE A 160 10.60 -4.03 -1.31
N PRO A 161 10.04 -2.86 -0.91
CA PRO A 161 9.70 -2.58 0.47
C PRO A 161 8.53 -3.45 0.95
N LEU A 162 8.78 -4.27 1.99
CA LEU A 162 7.79 -5.17 2.61
C LEU A 162 7.22 -4.65 3.94
N LYS A 163 7.63 -3.47 4.37
CA LYS A 163 7.21 -2.79 5.60
C LYS A 163 6.86 -1.34 5.30
N VAL A 164 6.30 -0.66 6.29
CA VAL A 164 6.12 0.79 6.24
C VAL A 164 7.49 1.46 6.14
N VAL A 165 7.63 2.38 5.20
CA VAL A 165 8.90 3.05 4.87
C VAL A 165 8.69 4.56 4.95
N SER A 166 9.54 5.23 5.70
CA SER A 166 9.57 6.70 5.75
C SER A 166 10.07 7.30 4.43
N VAL A 167 9.73 8.57 4.18
CA VAL A 167 10.20 9.27 2.96
C VAL A 167 11.72 9.27 2.86
N SER A 168 12.43 9.48 3.97
CA SER A 168 13.90 9.46 3.99
C SER A 168 14.48 8.07 3.71
N GLU A 169 13.87 7.02 4.25
CA GLU A 169 14.29 5.64 4.04
C GLU A 169 14.02 5.17 2.60
N SER A 170 12.95 5.67 1.97
CA SER A 170 12.58 5.28 0.61
C SER A 170 13.67 5.56 -0.43
N TYR A 171 14.50 6.57 -0.21
CA TYR A 171 15.63 6.89 -1.09
C TYR A 171 16.79 5.88 -1.01
N SER A 172 16.83 5.03 0.01
CA SER A 172 17.85 4.00 0.16
C SER A 172 17.51 2.68 -0.54
N TYR A 173 16.26 2.50 -0.95
CA TYR A 173 15.84 1.28 -1.65
C TYR A 173 16.38 1.25 -3.08
N LEU A 174 17.16 0.24 -3.38
CA LEU A 174 17.65 -0.06 -4.72
C LEU A 174 16.73 -1.06 -5.42
N ARG A 175 16.93 -1.24 -6.72
CA ARG A 175 16.27 -2.30 -7.47
C ARG A 175 16.86 -3.64 -7.05
N GLU A 176 16.00 -4.62 -6.75
CA GLU A 176 16.41 -5.97 -6.36
C GLU A 176 16.26 -6.93 -7.56
N ASP A 177 17.19 -7.90 -7.68
CA ASP A 177 17.16 -8.87 -8.78
C ASP A 177 15.89 -9.74 -8.70
N LYS A 178 15.09 -9.70 -9.76
CA LYS A 178 13.86 -10.49 -9.91
C LYS A 178 14.04 -12.00 -9.72
N LYS A 179 15.26 -12.52 -9.87
CA LYS A 179 15.55 -13.95 -9.70
C LYS A 179 15.46 -14.40 -8.25
N GLU A 180 15.74 -13.50 -7.31
CA GLU A 180 15.71 -13.80 -5.89
C GLU A 180 14.29 -13.84 -5.35
N TYR A 181 13.36 -13.08 -5.98
CA TYR A 181 11.95 -13.00 -5.62
C TYR A 181 11.08 -13.29 -6.85
N THR A 182 10.94 -14.55 -7.22
CA THR A 182 9.88 -14.88 -8.18
C THR A 182 8.54 -14.60 -7.49
N PRO A 183 7.76 -13.58 -7.93
CA PRO A 183 6.53 -13.17 -7.23
C PRO A 183 5.56 -14.32 -7.05
N ILE A 184 5.57 -15.28 -7.97
CA ILE A 184 4.74 -16.48 -7.90
C ILE A 184 5.16 -17.36 -6.72
N SER A 185 6.45 -17.58 -6.49
CA SER A 185 6.92 -18.36 -5.34
C SER A 185 6.64 -17.65 -4.01
N TYR A 186 6.78 -16.33 -3.96
CA TYR A 186 6.43 -15.52 -2.80
C TYR A 186 4.91 -15.48 -2.57
N LEU A 187 4.13 -15.33 -3.64
CA LEU A 187 2.66 -15.41 -3.61
C LEU A 187 2.20 -16.77 -3.07
N ILE A 188 2.72 -17.86 -3.63
CA ILE A 188 2.42 -19.21 -3.18
C ILE A 188 2.88 -19.41 -1.73
N TYR A 189 4.07 -18.95 -1.36
CA TYR A 189 4.58 -19.02 0.00
C TYR A 189 3.68 -18.27 0.99
N CYS A 190 3.27 -17.05 0.68
CA CYS A 190 2.37 -16.26 1.55
C CYS A 190 0.99 -16.88 1.66
N LEU A 191 0.41 -17.33 0.55
CA LEU A 191 -0.88 -18.01 0.54
C LEU A 191 -0.84 -19.29 1.36
N VAL A 192 0.17 -20.13 1.12
CA VAL A 192 0.27 -21.45 1.74
C VAL A 192 0.60 -21.30 3.22
N LYS A 193 1.50 -20.40 3.61
CA LYS A 193 1.90 -20.21 5.02
C LYS A 193 0.77 -19.62 5.88
N ASN A 194 -0.03 -18.68 5.37
CA ASN A 194 -0.99 -17.94 6.18
C ASN A 194 -2.44 -18.45 6.05
N ILE A 195 -2.82 -19.00 4.89
CA ILE A 195 -4.18 -19.54 4.68
C ILE A 195 -4.26 -21.03 5.03
N TYR A 196 -3.19 -21.79 4.81
CA TYR A 196 -3.15 -23.23 5.01
C TYR A 196 -1.97 -23.70 5.87
N PRO A 197 -1.80 -23.21 7.11
CA PRO A 197 -0.68 -23.63 7.97
C PRO A 197 -0.70 -25.15 8.28
N LYS A 198 -1.87 -25.80 8.12
CA LYS A 198 -2.00 -27.26 8.33
C LYS A 198 -1.53 -28.12 7.15
N PHE A 199 -1.35 -27.54 5.95
CA PHE A 199 -0.97 -28.29 4.75
C PHE A 199 0.53 -28.25 4.45
N ILE A 200 1.30 -27.36 5.08
CA ILE A 200 2.75 -27.36 4.94
C ILE A 200 3.37 -28.11 6.12
N LYS A 201 3.33 -29.42 6.09
CA LYS A 201 4.42 -30.22 6.64
C LYS A 201 5.47 -30.33 5.54
N VAL A 202 6.29 -29.29 5.38
CA VAL A 202 7.55 -29.45 4.65
C VAL A 202 8.36 -30.44 5.45
N LYS A 203 8.56 -31.65 4.89
CA LYS A 203 9.57 -32.55 5.39
C LYS A 203 10.91 -31.84 5.24
N THR A 204 11.46 -31.34 6.34
CA THR A 204 12.90 -31.07 6.48
C THR A 204 13.68 -32.33 6.36
#